data_c34793a716555108b170176ec90c1a26
#
_entry.id   c34793a716555108b170176ec90c1a26
#
_cell.length_a   1.000
_cell.length_b   1.000
_cell.length_c   1.000
_cell.angle_alpha   90.00
_cell.angle_beta   90.00
_cell.angle_gamma   90.00
#
_symmetry.space_group_name_H-M   'P 1'
#
loop_
_entity.id
_entity.type
_entity.pdbx_description
1 polymer ?
#
loop_
_entity_poly.entity_id
_entity_poly.type
_entity_poly.pdbx_seq_one_letter_code
_entity_poly.pdbx_strand_id
1 'polypeptide(L)'
;MYKRQVLNIPAEEVAELCEISLEHYLKIESGEADPSVYRLSKISKRYGIDLDVLLFGEEPRMKGYYVTRKGQGPEIERNNQYKYESLAVGFKDRRVNPFMVQVDPLPGDDKPHKNGHDGQEYDYVMEGQLEVTIEDKVMVLNPGDSIYFDSKKQHCFRSLNGEPAKFLCIII
;
A
#
# COMPACT_ATOMS: atom_id res chain seq x y z
N MET A 1 -0.22 -3.98 -16.93
CA MET A 1 -1.46 -3.28 -17.34
C MET A 1 -2.16 -3.82 -18.58
N TYR A 2 -1.68 -4.89 -19.09
CA TYR A 2 -2.29 -5.68 -20.17
C TYR A 2 -3.78 -6.06 -19.90
N LYS A 3 -4.17 -6.22 -18.62
CA LYS A 3 -5.53 -6.68 -18.27
C LYS A 3 -6.66 -5.72 -18.64
N ARG A 4 -6.47 -4.40 -18.56
CA ARG A 4 -7.49 -3.41 -18.95
C ARG A 4 -7.84 -3.51 -20.44
N GLN A 5 -6.82 -3.58 -21.27
CA GLN A 5 -6.98 -3.67 -22.73
C GLN A 5 -7.68 -4.98 -23.14
N VAL A 6 -7.32 -6.10 -22.49
CA VAL A 6 -7.98 -7.40 -22.71
C VAL A 6 -9.46 -7.39 -22.33
N LEU A 7 -9.82 -6.61 -21.30
CA LEU A 7 -11.21 -6.45 -20.84
C LEU A 7 -11.96 -5.34 -21.59
N ASN A 8 -11.32 -4.66 -22.55
CA ASN A 8 -11.89 -3.53 -23.31
C ASN A 8 -12.42 -2.40 -22.42
N ILE A 9 -11.80 -2.14 -21.28
CA ILE A 9 -12.18 -1.06 -20.36
C ILE A 9 -11.53 0.24 -20.86
N PRO A 10 -12.30 1.33 -21.09
CA PRO A 10 -11.74 2.63 -21.47
C PRO A 10 -10.77 3.18 -20.40
N ALA A 11 -9.69 3.84 -20.82
CA ALA A 11 -8.73 4.46 -19.89
C ALA A 11 -9.39 5.58 -19.07
N GLU A 12 -10.32 6.28 -19.69
CA GLU A 12 -11.13 7.35 -19.08
C GLU A 12 -11.94 6.84 -17.89
N GLU A 13 -12.56 5.67 -18.01
CA GLU A 13 -13.34 5.05 -16.94
C GLU A 13 -12.45 4.74 -15.72
N VAL A 14 -11.24 4.23 -15.95
CA VAL A 14 -10.31 3.92 -14.86
C VAL A 14 -9.73 5.20 -14.25
N ALA A 15 -9.46 6.22 -15.05
CA ALA A 15 -9.00 7.51 -14.56
C ALA A 15 -10.06 8.17 -13.64
N GLU A 16 -11.33 8.17 -14.06
CA GLU A 16 -12.46 8.66 -13.27
C GLU A 16 -12.61 7.88 -11.96
N LEU A 17 -12.59 6.54 -12.01
CA LEU A 17 -12.61 5.67 -10.82
C LEU A 17 -11.49 6.00 -9.84
N CYS A 18 -10.30 6.30 -10.36
CA CYS A 18 -9.12 6.64 -9.57
C CYS A 18 -9.05 8.11 -9.14
N GLU A 19 -10.03 8.95 -9.55
CA GLU A 19 -10.09 10.38 -9.25
C GLU A 19 -8.82 11.13 -9.70
N ILE A 20 -8.35 10.82 -10.92
CA ILE A 20 -7.18 11.45 -11.54
C ILE A 20 -7.45 11.85 -12.98
N SER A 21 -6.62 12.73 -13.53
CA SER A 21 -6.69 13.06 -14.95
C SER A 21 -6.31 11.86 -15.83
N LEU A 22 -6.89 11.78 -17.02
CA LEU A 22 -6.53 10.76 -18.00
C LEU A 22 -5.02 10.79 -18.32
N GLU A 23 -4.41 11.96 -18.41
CA GLU A 23 -2.97 12.10 -18.65
C GLU A 23 -2.17 11.42 -17.52
N HIS A 24 -2.53 11.67 -16.26
CA HIS A 24 -1.86 11.04 -15.12
C HIS A 24 -2.08 9.52 -15.08
N TYR A 25 -3.29 9.06 -15.40
CA TYR A 25 -3.57 7.64 -15.52
C TYR A 25 -2.72 6.97 -16.60
N LEU A 26 -2.57 7.58 -17.77
CA LEU A 26 -1.74 7.04 -18.85
C LEU A 26 -0.26 6.97 -18.46
N LYS A 27 0.26 7.92 -17.69
CA LYS A 27 1.61 7.85 -17.11
C LYS A 27 1.76 6.67 -16.14
N ILE A 28 0.74 6.38 -15.34
CA ILE A 28 0.72 5.19 -14.48
C ILE A 28 0.70 3.92 -15.36
N GLU A 29 -0.11 3.90 -16.40
CA GLU A 29 -0.23 2.74 -17.29
C GLU A 29 1.04 2.47 -18.09
N SER A 30 1.78 3.51 -18.48
CA SER A 30 3.10 3.39 -19.14
C SER A 30 4.25 3.03 -18.20
N GLY A 31 4.04 3.15 -16.87
CA GLY A 31 5.08 2.95 -15.87
C GLY A 31 5.94 4.19 -15.60
N GLU A 32 5.54 5.36 -16.11
CA GLU A 32 6.21 6.64 -15.85
C GLU A 32 5.82 7.26 -14.50
N ALA A 33 4.75 6.75 -13.89
CA ALA A 33 4.29 7.15 -12.55
C ALA A 33 3.77 5.95 -11.76
N ASP A 34 3.97 5.98 -10.44
CA ASP A 34 3.49 4.93 -9.55
C ASP A 34 2.04 5.18 -9.09
N PRO A 35 1.15 4.18 -9.20
CA PRO A 35 -0.18 4.26 -8.61
C PRO A 35 -0.08 4.12 -7.09
N SER A 36 -0.85 4.88 -6.33
CA SER A 36 -1.01 4.61 -4.90
C SER A 36 -1.73 3.27 -4.65
N VAL A 37 -1.49 2.65 -3.50
CA VAL A 37 -2.22 1.43 -3.08
C VAL A 37 -3.73 1.71 -3.04
N TYR A 38 -4.14 2.91 -2.66
CA TYR A 38 -5.53 3.37 -2.71
C TYR A 38 -6.15 3.22 -4.11
N ARG A 39 -5.49 3.72 -5.16
CA ARG A 39 -5.99 3.62 -6.55
C ARG A 39 -6.04 2.18 -7.02
N LEU A 40 -5.02 1.38 -6.69
CA LEU A 40 -5.03 -0.05 -6.99
C LEU A 40 -6.13 -0.79 -6.25
N SER A 41 -6.43 -0.42 -5.00
CA SER A 41 -7.57 -0.96 -4.23
C SER A 41 -8.92 -0.64 -4.87
N LYS A 42 -9.13 0.59 -5.38
CA LYS A 42 -10.34 0.95 -6.14
C LYS A 42 -10.49 0.07 -7.40
N ILE A 43 -9.43 -0.09 -8.16
CA ILE A 43 -9.42 -0.94 -9.37
C ILE A 43 -9.72 -2.39 -8.99
N SER A 44 -9.05 -2.91 -7.95
CA SER A 44 -9.26 -4.24 -7.40
C SER A 44 -10.74 -4.49 -7.06
N LYS A 45 -11.33 -3.62 -6.27
CA LYS A 45 -12.75 -3.73 -5.84
C LYS A 45 -13.72 -3.61 -7.02
N ARG A 46 -13.50 -2.67 -7.95
CA ARG A 46 -14.40 -2.40 -9.08
C ARG A 46 -14.43 -3.55 -10.08
N TYR A 47 -13.28 -4.12 -10.38
CA TYR A 47 -13.13 -5.12 -11.45
C TYR A 47 -12.92 -6.55 -10.93
N GLY A 48 -12.97 -6.77 -9.63
CA GLY A 48 -12.77 -8.10 -9.03
C GLY A 48 -11.39 -8.69 -9.26
N ILE A 49 -10.37 -7.85 -9.42
CA ILE A 49 -8.97 -8.25 -9.58
C ILE A 49 -8.32 -8.24 -8.20
N ASP A 50 -7.64 -9.32 -7.83
CA ASP A 50 -6.91 -9.36 -6.56
C ASP A 50 -5.86 -8.23 -6.52
N LEU A 51 -5.77 -7.55 -5.38
CA LEU A 51 -4.85 -6.43 -5.21
C LEU A 51 -3.38 -6.84 -5.43
N ASP A 52 -2.99 -8.06 -5.02
CA ASP A 52 -1.64 -8.56 -5.23
C ASP A 52 -1.32 -8.78 -6.71
N VAL A 53 -2.32 -9.14 -7.52
CA VAL A 53 -2.14 -9.21 -8.98
C VAL A 53 -1.78 -7.85 -9.56
N LEU A 54 -2.37 -6.78 -9.00
CA LEU A 54 -2.07 -5.42 -9.43
C LEU A 54 -0.73 -4.90 -8.90
N LEU A 55 -0.36 -5.30 -7.67
CA LEU A 55 0.88 -4.89 -7.01
C LEU A 55 2.10 -5.70 -7.49
N PHE A 56 1.97 -7.02 -7.55
CA PHE A 56 3.10 -7.94 -7.71
C PHE A 56 3.01 -8.80 -8.98
N GLY A 57 1.89 -8.76 -9.70
CA GLY A 57 1.67 -9.57 -10.91
C GLY A 57 1.40 -11.07 -10.64
N GLU A 58 1.30 -11.47 -9.39
CA GLU A 58 1.11 -12.86 -8.99
C GLU A 58 -0.36 -13.21 -8.76
N GLU A 59 -0.79 -14.38 -9.23
CA GLU A 59 -2.14 -14.89 -9.01
C GLU A 59 -2.20 -15.80 -7.79
N PRO A 60 -3.08 -15.50 -6.79
CA PRO A 60 -3.24 -16.34 -5.60
C PRO A 60 -3.70 -17.77 -5.97
N ARG A 61 -3.07 -18.79 -5.39
CA ARG A 61 -3.33 -20.20 -5.70
C ARG A 61 -3.80 -21.04 -4.51
N MET A 62 -3.54 -20.57 -3.28
CA MET A 62 -3.83 -21.34 -2.05
C MET A 62 -5.11 -20.86 -1.38
N LYS A 63 -5.92 -21.78 -0.83
CA LYS A 63 -7.17 -21.45 -0.13
C LYS A 63 -7.18 -21.81 1.36
N GLY A 64 -6.42 -22.79 1.77
CA GLY A 64 -6.45 -23.28 3.15
C GLY A 64 -5.47 -22.56 4.06
N TYR A 65 -4.25 -22.39 3.62
CA TYR A 65 -3.18 -21.69 4.32
C TYR A 65 -2.15 -21.18 3.32
N TYR A 66 -1.38 -20.18 3.75
CA TYR A 66 -0.21 -19.69 3.01
C TYR A 66 0.87 -19.28 4.02
N VAL A 67 2.12 -19.62 3.72
CA VAL A 67 3.25 -19.29 4.59
C VAL A 67 4.22 -18.45 3.81
N THR A 68 4.39 -17.21 4.23
CA THR A 68 5.49 -16.35 3.79
C THR A 68 6.65 -16.49 4.77
N ARG A 69 7.80 -16.93 4.31
CA ARG A 69 9.00 -16.96 5.15
C ARG A 69 9.60 -15.57 5.22
N LYS A 70 10.28 -15.24 6.32
CA LYS A 70 10.90 -13.91 6.54
C LYS A 70 11.73 -13.50 5.31
N GLY A 71 11.43 -12.33 4.74
CA GLY A 71 12.12 -11.78 3.58
C GLY A 71 11.92 -12.57 2.27
N GLN A 72 10.85 -13.36 2.17
CA GLN A 72 10.50 -14.12 0.96
C GLN A 72 9.19 -13.66 0.33
N GLY A 73 8.53 -12.66 0.91
CA GLY A 73 7.39 -12.02 0.30
C GLY A 73 7.83 -11.15 -0.87
N PRO A 74 7.00 -11.02 -1.94
CA PRO A 74 7.30 -10.06 -2.98
C PRO A 74 7.30 -8.63 -2.42
N GLU A 75 8.33 -7.89 -2.81
CA GLU A 75 8.55 -6.52 -2.35
C GLU A 75 8.21 -5.52 -3.43
N ILE A 76 7.72 -4.37 -3.02
CA ILE A 76 7.54 -3.20 -3.87
C ILE A 76 8.00 -1.94 -3.11
N GLU A 77 8.82 -1.14 -3.77
CA GLU A 77 9.25 0.15 -3.24
C GLU A 77 8.33 1.25 -3.78
N ARG A 78 7.94 2.17 -2.91
CA ARG A 78 7.05 3.28 -3.23
C ARG A 78 7.66 4.62 -2.79
N ASN A 79 7.72 5.56 -3.72
CA ASN A 79 8.15 6.95 -3.46
C ASN A 79 9.51 7.08 -2.76
N ASN A 80 10.44 6.12 -2.97
CA ASN A 80 11.76 6.06 -2.33
C ASN A 80 11.72 6.15 -0.79
N GLN A 81 10.55 5.98 -0.18
CA GLN A 81 10.36 6.09 1.27
C GLN A 81 9.77 4.81 1.87
N TYR A 82 8.85 4.17 1.16
CA TYR A 82 8.12 3.01 1.67
C TYR A 82 8.49 1.75 0.90
N LYS A 83 8.88 0.70 1.62
CA LYS A 83 9.06 -0.65 1.09
C LYS A 83 7.99 -1.55 1.68
N TYR A 84 7.22 -2.19 0.83
CA TYR A 84 6.15 -3.09 1.22
C TYR A 84 6.52 -4.51 0.83
N GLU A 85 6.57 -5.42 1.79
CA GLU A 85 6.64 -6.87 1.55
C GLU A 85 5.24 -7.46 1.79
N SER A 86 4.65 -8.11 0.77
CA SER A 86 3.37 -8.80 0.95
C SER A 86 3.55 -10.09 1.72
N LEU A 87 2.74 -10.28 2.77
CA LEU A 87 2.83 -11.46 3.62
C LEU A 87 1.80 -12.55 3.27
N ALA A 88 0.90 -12.29 2.31
CA ALA A 88 -0.17 -13.23 1.96
C ALA A 88 -0.50 -13.26 0.47
N VAL A 89 0.45 -12.93 -0.42
CA VAL A 89 0.23 -12.82 -1.88
C VAL A 89 -0.37 -14.08 -2.50
N GLY A 90 -0.01 -15.25 -2.01
CA GLY A 90 -0.49 -16.52 -2.55
C GLY A 90 -1.81 -17.02 -1.96
N PHE A 91 -2.43 -16.30 -0.99
CA PHE A 91 -3.70 -16.71 -0.38
C PHE A 91 -4.89 -16.12 -1.13
N LYS A 92 -5.74 -16.99 -1.68
CA LYS A 92 -6.91 -16.60 -2.48
C LYS A 92 -8.09 -16.17 -1.59
N ASP A 93 -8.85 -15.17 -2.06
CA ASP A 93 -10.08 -14.68 -1.43
C ASP A 93 -9.85 -14.18 0.03
N ARG A 94 -8.65 -13.65 0.32
CA ARG A 94 -8.35 -13.08 1.63
C ARG A 94 -9.18 -11.82 1.92
N ARG A 95 -9.54 -11.64 3.18
CA ARG A 95 -10.36 -10.51 3.65
C ARG A 95 -9.54 -9.30 4.05
N VAL A 96 -8.26 -9.49 4.29
CA VAL A 96 -7.31 -8.46 4.71
C VAL A 96 -6.01 -8.58 3.93
N ASN A 97 -5.28 -7.49 3.80
CA ASN A 97 -3.99 -7.44 3.12
C ASN A 97 -2.89 -7.14 4.15
N PRO A 98 -2.17 -8.16 4.65
CA PRO A 98 -1.05 -7.94 5.54
C PRO A 98 0.24 -7.62 4.77
N PHE A 99 0.92 -6.57 5.21
CA PHE A 99 2.22 -6.15 4.69
C PHE A 99 3.22 -5.97 5.84
N MET A 100 4.48 -6.29 5.59
CA MET A 100 5.57 -5.71 6.33
C MET A 100 5.97 -4.42 5.64
N VAL A 101 5.90 -3.30 6.35
CA VAL A 101 6.24 -1.98 5.79
C VAL A 101 7.51 -1.49 6.47
N GLN A 102 8.49 -1.09 5.65
CA GLN A 102 9.65 -0.35 6.11
C GLN A 102 9.52 1.10 5.64
N VAL A 103 9.76 2.02 6.55
CA VAL A 103 9.83 3.47 6.30
C VAL A 103 11.28 3.88 6.44
N ASP A 104 11.89 4.29 5.33
CA ASP A 104 13.26 4.81 5.34
C ASP A 104 13.27 6.29 5.76
N PRO A 105 14.36 6.79 6.37
CA PRO A 105 14.49 8.18 6.74
C PRO A 105 14.37 9.10 5.52
N LEU A 106 13.61 10.19 5.65
CA LEU A 106 13.54 11.22 4.63
C LEU A 106 14.74 12.16 4.71
N PRO A 107 15.29 12.61 3.57
CA PRO A 107 16.34 13.61 3.54
C PRO A 107 15.84 14.96 4.06
N GLY A 108 16.63 15.60 4.92
CA GLY A 108 16.40 16.99 5.38
C GLY A 108 14.99 17.26 5.92
N ASP A 109 14.35 18.31 5.41
CA ASP A 109 13.01 18.77 5.80
C ASP A 109 11.88 18.22 4.90
N ASP A 110 12.16 17.18 4.10
CA ASP A 110 11.16 16.58 3.24
C ASP A 110 9.97 16.05 4.05
N LYS A 111 8.77 16.30 3.54
CA LYS A 111 7.53 15.87 4.19
C LYS A 111 7.07 14.54 3.61
N PRO A 112 6.62 13.60 4.46
CA PRO A 112 6.06 12.36 3.98
C PRO A 112 4.79 12.62 3.15
N HIS A 113 4.62 11.81 2.11
CA HIS A 113 3.44 11.89 1.27
C HIS A 113 2.21 11.38 2.02
N LYS A 114 1.16 12.21 2.12
CA LYS A 114 -0.12 11.80 2.70
C LYS A 114 -0.92 10.95 1.71
N ASN A 115 -1.45 9.86 2.20
CA ASN A 115 -2.32 8.93 1.47
C ASN A 115 -3.63 8.73 2.23
N GLY A 116 -4.63 8.21 1.52
CA GLY A 116 -5.86 7.72 2.12
C GLY A 116 -6.41 6.60 1.24
N HIS A 117 -7.10 5.65 1.82
CA HIS A 117 -7.75 4.55 1.09
C HIS A 117 -9.02 4.08 1.81
N ASP A 118 -9.92 3.42 1.07
CA ASP A 118 -11.11 2.85 1.67
C ASP A 118 -10.76 1.73 2.65
N GLY A 119 -11.55 1.63 3.71
CA GLY A 119 -11.46 0.58 4.70
C GLY A 119 -10.86 1.06 6.00
N GLN A 120 -10.20 0.17 6.66
CA GLN A 120 -9.55 0.40 7.94
C GLN A 120 -8.13 -0.15 7.89
N GLU A 121 -7.27 0.37 8.73
CA GLU A 121 -5.88 -0.05 8.82
C GLU A 121 -5.50 -0.31 10.27
N TYR A 122 -4.76 -1.38 10.48
CA TYR A 122 -4.14 -1.71 11.76
C TYR A 122 -2.65 -1.83 11.57
N ASP A 123 -1.90 -1.05 12.34
CA ASP A 123 -0.45 -1.08 12.34
C ASP A 123 0.11 -1.49 13.70
N TYR A 124 1.16 -2.30 13.68
CA TYR A 124 1.91 -2.72 14.85
C TYR A 124 3.40 -2.48 14.62
N VAL A 125 4.01 -1.60 15.40
CA VAL A 125 5.43 -1.24 15.26
C VAL A 125 6.31 -2.36 15.78
N MET A 126 7.25 -2.81 14.97
CA MET A 126 8.17 -3.90 15.28
C MET A 126 9.60 -3.40 15.54
N GLU A 127 10.07 -2.45 14.72
CA GLU A 127 11.44 -1.93 14.80
C GLU A 127 11.44 -0.42 14.55
N GLY A 128 12.35 0.30 15.18
CA GLY A 128 12.51 1.74 15.02
C GLY A 128 11.39 2.55 15.70
N GLN A 129 11.41 3.85 15.51
CA GLN A 129 10.40 4.77 16.04
C GLN A 129 9.63 5.39 14.88
N LEU A 130 8.29 5.30 14.93
CA LEU A 130 7.40 5.69 13.86
C LEU A 130 6.54 6.89 14.27
N GLU A 131 6.66 8.00 13.55
CA GLU A 131 5.70 9.09 13.61
C GLU A 131 4.55 8.79 12.65
N VAL A 132 3.33 8.80 13.17
CA VAL A 132 2.09 8.62 12.41
C VAL A 132 1.33 9.94 12.42
N THR A 133 1.04 10.48 11.25
CA THR A 133 0.16 11.64 11.12
C THR A 133 -1.16 11.20 10.51
N ILE A 134 -2.29 11.46 11.19
CA ILE A 134 -3.64 11.25 10.67
C ILE A 134 -4.36 12.60 10.68
N GLU A 135 -4.71 13.12 9.50
CA GLU A 135 -5.20 14.50 9.34
C GLU A 135 -4.21 15.51 9.95
N ASP A 136 -4.57 16.09 11.09
CA ASP A 136 -3.74 17.07 11.81
C ASP A 136 -3.14 16.52 13.13
N LYS A 137 -3.41 15.24 13.43
CA LYS A 137 -2.92 14.59 14.65
C LYS A 137 -1.61 13.88 14.37
N VAL A 138 -0.59 14.21 15.15
CA VAL A 138 0.72 13.57 15.11
C VAL A 138 0.90 12.72 16.36
N MET A 139 1.29 11.48 16.18
CA MET A 139 1.55 10.50 17.24
C MET A 139 2.88 9.83 16.99
N VAL A 140 3.63 9.53 18.04
CA VAL A 140 4.87 8.78 17.97
C VAL A 140 4.65 7.41 18.59
N LEU A 141 4.93 6.37 17.82
CA LEU A 141 4.80 4.97 18.21
C LEU A 141 6.19 4.34 18.34
N ASN A 142 6.36 3.56 19.39
CA ASN A 142 7.56 2.79 19.67
C ASN A 142 7.34 1.30 19.36
N PRO A 143 8.39 0.48 19.24
CA PRO A 143 8.23 -0.96 19.12
C PRO A 143 7.32 -1.54 20.20
N GLY A 144 6.30 -2.31 19.78
CA GLY A 144 5.25 -2.84 20.64
C GLY A 144 3.96 -2.01 20.67
N ASP A 145 4.00 -0.76 20.23
CA ASP A 145 2.79 0.06 20.11
C ASP A 145 2.00 -0.31 18.85
N SER A 146 0.70 -0.07 18.90
CA SER A 146 -0.19 -0.28 17.75
C SER A 146 -1.20 0.84 17.60
N ILE A 147 -1.70 1.02 16.38
CA ILE A 147 -2.75 1.96 16.04
C ILE A 147 -3.79 1.29 15.14
N TYR A 148 -5.05 1.64 15.32
CA TYR A 148 -6.17 1.23 14.48
C TYR A 148 -6.96 2.46 14.07
N PHE A 149 -7.19 2.66 12.76
CA PHE A 149 -7.83 3.88 12.28
C PHE A 149 -8.65 3.67 11.00
N ASP A 150 -9.52 4.63 10.71
CA ASP A 150 -10.22 4.76 9.44
C ASP A 150 -9.25 5.31 8.38
N SER A 151 -8.83 4.44 7.47
CA SER A 151 -7.84 4.76 6.45
C SER A 151 -8.33 5.69 5.33
N LYS A 152 -9.61 6.08 5.32
CA LYS A 152 -10.10 7.19 4.46
C LYS A 152 -9.51 8.54 4.88
N LYS A 153 -9.13 8.67 6.15
CA LYS A 153 -8.44 9.85 6.65
C LYS A 153 -7.05 9.95 6.05
N GLN A 154 -6.67 11.15 5.61
CA GLN A 154 -5.34 11.39 5.09
C GLN A 154 -4.30 11.10 6.16
N HIS A 155 -3.40 10.18 5.88
CA HIS A 155 -2.37 9.73 6.81
C HIS A 155 -1.01 9.58 6.13
N CYS A 156 0.03 9.64 6.92
CA CYS A 156 1.41 9.36 6.49
C CYS A 156 2.26 8.89 7.67
N PHE A 157 3.38 8.28 7.33
CA PHE A 157 4.35 7.74 8.28
C PHE A 157 5.72 8.37 8.03
N ARG A 158 6.46 8.57 9.10
CA ARG A 158 7.85 9.01 9.08
C ARG A 158 8.66 8.19 10.07
N SER A 159 9.80 7.68 9.66
CA SER A 159 10.77 7.14 10.60
C SER A 159 11.50 8.28 11.31
N LEU A 160 11.82 8.08 12.57
CA LEU A 160 12.49 9.07 13.41
C LEU A 160 13.95 8.69 13.69
N ASN A 161 14.70 9.64 14.24
CA ASN A 161 16.10 9.45 14.66
C ASN A 161 17.09 9.06 13.56
N GLY A 162 16.72 9.26 12.29
CA GLY A 162 17.58 8.92 11.14
C GLY A 162 17.75 7.43 10.89
N GLU A 163 16.94 6.58 11.54
CA GLU A 163 16.94 5.14 11.38
C GLU A 163 15.63 4.66 10.74
N PRO A 164 15.65 3.58 9.94
CA PRO A 164 14.42 2.99 9.40
C PRO A 164 13.49 2.50 10.51
N ALA A 165 12.18 2.61 10.28
CA ALA A 165 11.16 1.97 11.11
C ALA A 165 10.46 0.86 10.34
N LYS A 166 10.06 -0.23 11.04
CA LYS A 166 9.28 -1.34 10.46
C LYS A 166 8.03 -1.59 11.26
N PHE A 167 6.93 -1.80 10.56
CA PHE A 167 5.66 -2.15 11.18
C PHE A 167 4.90 -3.16 10.34
N LEU A 168 4.09 -3.99 11.00
CA LEU A 168 3.07 -4.81 10.38
C LEU A 168 1.88 -3.92 10.06
N CYS A 169 1.51 -3.81 8.79
CA CYS A 169 0.34 -3.10 8.32
C CYS A 169 -0.71 -4.11 7.84
N ILE A 170 -1.94 -3.99 8.33
CA ILE A 170 -3.07 -4.80 7.90
C ILE A 170 -4.16 -3.89 7.35
N ILE A 171 -4.35 -3.92 6.03
CA ILE A 171 -5.42 -3.19 5.33
C ILE A 171 -6.65 -4.10 5.24
N ILE A 172 -7.81 -3.58 5.73
CA ILE A 172 -9.08 -4.29 5.89
C ILE A 172 -10.10 -3.76 4.89
#